data_8e7c8942fafdaa10bca1cf65aa50d633
#
_entry.id   8e7c8942fafdaa10bca1cf65aa50d633
#
_cell.length_a   1.000
_cell.length_b   1.000
_cell.length_c   1.000
_cell.angle_alpha   90.00
_cell.angle_beta   90.00
_cell.angle_gamma   90.00
#
_symmetry.space_group_name_H-M   'P 1'
#
loop_
_entity.id
_entity.type
_entity.pdbx_description
1 polymer ?
#
loop_
_entity_poly.entity_id
_entity_poly.type
_entity_poly.pdbx_seq_one_letter_code
_entity_poly.pdbx_strand_id
1 'polypeptide(L)'
;MKIFYQCILSVFILLTINSSIYSQQHTIISYNIRYDNNWDIENSWEIRRGNIIQILIKYSPSIIGVQEGLLNQVQYIDNSLINYDYVGVGRDDGKEKGEFCAIYFDTTRYVLMKNSTFWLSETPDTISVGWDAALERICTYGLFKDRITKKEFWVFNTHFDHMGIIAREKSSGLILKRIKKINRQSLPVILMGDFNSIPNSPPVKEIVTELSDALQISLQKLHGPGGTFNGFNEDLPIEKRIDYIFTKNLKVLSYTHVNDRLENNRHISDHLPVMIKIK
;
A
#
# COMPACT_ATOMS: atom_id res chain seq x y z
N MET A 1 -43.99 -33.33 63.84
CA MET A 1 -42.64 -32.88 63.49
C MET A 1 -42.49 -33.06 61.97
N LYS A 2 -42.77 -32.00 61.19
CA LYS A 2 -42.71 -32.07 59.70
C LYS A 2 -41.47 -31.29 59.26
N ILE A 3 -40.54 -31.96 58.65
CA ILE A 3 -39.32 -31.39 58.10
C ILE A 3 -39.63 -30.92 56.69
N PHE A 4 -39.54 -29.59 56.44
CA PHE A 4 -39.64 -28.98 55.12
C PHE A 4 -38.27 -29.05 54.42
N TYR A 5 -38.16 -29.80 53.33
CA TYR A 5 -37.04 -29.72 52.41
C TYR A 5 -37.27 -28.58 51.45
N GLN A 6 -36.45 -27.53 51.55
CA GLN A 6 -36.37 -26.47 50.48
C GLN A 6 -35.39 -26.96 49.43
N CYS A 7 -35.92 -27.25 48.23
CA CYS A 7 -35.10 -27.41 47.05
C CYS A 7 -34.69 -26.06 46.53
N ILE A 8 -33.39 -25.72 46.63
CA ILE A 8 -32.79 -24.57 45.95
C ILE A 8 -32.51 -24.99 44.53
N LEU A 9 -33.30 -24.44 43.58
CA LEU A 9 -33.11 -24.62 42.16
C LEU A 9 -32.11 -23.58 41.68
N SER A 10 -30.83 -23.95 41.53
CA SER A 10 -29.80 -23.08 40.93
C SER A 10 -29.97 -23.01 39.42
N VAL A 11 -30.51 -21.89 38.94
CA VAL A 11 -30.58 -21.59 37.52
C VAL A 11 -29.22 -21.08 37.06
N PHE A 12 -28.44 -21.94 36.41
CA PHE A 12 -27.26 -21.53 35.64
C PHE A 12 -27.72 -20.85 34.36
N ILE A 13 -27.70 -19.51 34.33
CA ILE A 13 -27.84 -18.74 33.09
C ILE A 13 -26.49 -18.86 32.35
N LEU A 14 -26.43 -19.74 31.33
CA LEU A 14 -25.34 -19.71 30.35
C LEU A 14 -25.51 -18.46 29.49
N LEU A 15 -24.81 -17.40 29.83
CA LEU A 15 -24.58 -16.27 28.93
C LEU A 15 -23.68 -16.75 27.78
N THR A 16 -24.31 -17.23 26.71
CA THR A 16 -23.61 -17.40 25.43
C THR A 16 -23.26 -16.01 24.92
N ILE A 17 -22.03 -15.56 25.17
CA ILE A 17 -21.45 -14.41 24.50
C ILE A 17 -21.33 -14.81 23.04
N ASN A 18 -22.32 -14.47 22.22
CA ASN A 18 -22.21 -14.44 20.79
C ASN A 18 -21.20 -13.37 20.44
N SER A 19 -19.91 -13.67 20.53
CA SER A 19 -18.89 -12.88 19.89
C SER A 19 -19.10 -13.02 18.38
N SER A 20 -19.95 -12.17 17.84
CA SER A 20 -19.96 -11.94 16.40
C SER A 20 -18.53 -11.57 16.04
N ILE A 21 -17.79 -12.52 15.48
CA ILE A 21 -16.48 -12.25 14.90
C ILE A 21 -16.75 -11.34 13.71
N TYR A 22 -16.92 -10.05 13.99
CA TYR A 22 -16.83 -9.03 12.95
C TYR A 22 -15.43 -9.17 12.37
N SER A 23 -15.33 -9.83 11.23
CA SER A 23 -14.09 -9.84 10.47
C SER A 23 -13.75 -8.38 10.21
N GLN A 24 -12.73 -7.92 10.91
CA GLN A 24 -12.32 -6.52 10.93
C GLN A 24 -11.86 -6.13 9.52
N GLN A 25 -12.39 -5.01 9.03
CA GLN A 25 -11.96 -4.43 7.78
C GLN A 25 -10.57 -3.80 7.95
N HIS A 26 -9.74 -3.92 6.92
CA HIS A 26 -8.43 -3.29 6.85
C HIS A 26 -8.42 -2.29 5.72
N THR A 27 -7.92 -1.09 5.99
CA THR A 27 -7.70 -0.07 4.98
C THR A 27 -6.24 -0.12 4.55
N ILE A 28 -6.00 -0.19 3.25
CA ILE A 28 -4.67 -0.20 2.63
C ILE A 28 -4.59 1.00 1.70
N ILE A 29 -3.51 1.75 1.74
CA ILE A 29 -3.25 2.89 0.86
C ILE A 29 -1.93 2.69 0.11
N SER A 30 -1.94 2.97 -1.20
CA SER A 30 -0.75 3.22 -2.02
C SER A 30 -0.73 4.68 -2.40
N TYR A 31 0.39 5.37 -2.18
CA TYR A 31 0.49 6.81 -2.39
C TYR A 31 1.87 7.23 -2.88
N ASN A 32 1.97 7.63 -4.14
CA ASN A 32 3.11 8.39 -4.62
C ASN A 32 2.98 9.83 -4.06
N ILE A 33 3.88 10.18 -3.15
CA ILE A 33 3.82 11.46 -2.40
C ILE A 33 4.55 12.60 -3.09
N ARG A 34 5.13 12.37 -4.25
CA ARG A 34 6.05 13.27 -4.96
C ARG A 34 7.28 13.59 -4.13
N TYR A 35 8.48 13.31 -4.65
CA TYR A 35 9.73 13.60 -3.96
C TYR A 35 9.95 15.10 -3.71
N ASP A 36 10.71 15.41 -2.68
CA ASP A 36 11.08 16.76 -2.33
C ASP A 36 12.12 17.28 -3.32
N ASN A 37 11.77 18.32 -4.07
CA ASN A 37 12.63 18.96 -5.05
C ASN A 37 12.45 20.48 -5.05
N ASN A 38 13.47 21.21 -5.51
CA ASN A 38 13.52 22.65 -5.45
C ASN A 38 12.72 23.37 -6.54
N TRP A 39 12.25 22.67 -7.57
CA TRP A 39 11.51 23.28 -8.70
C TRP A 39 10.00 23.14 -8.61
N ASP A 40 9.49 22.36 -7.65
CA ASP A 40 8.05 22.25 -7.43
C ASP A 40 7.44 23.45 -6.69
N ILE A 41 8.21 24.51 -6.44
CA ILE A 41 7.91 25.82 -5.81
C ILE A 41 6.59 25.84 -5.01
N GLU A 42 5.46 26.10 -5.70
CA GLU A 42 4.13 26.15 -5.09
C GLU A 42 3.56 24.78 -4.70
N ASN A 43 4.13 23.71 -5.22
CA ASN A 43 3.84 22.31 -4.88
C ASN A 43 4.96 21.68 -4.05
N SER A 44 5.81 22.50 -3.40
CA SER A 44 6.93 22.01 -2.61
C SER A 44 6.47 21.09 -1.48
N TRP A 45 7.34 20.21 -1.06
CA TRP A 45 7.09 19.29 0.06
C TRP A 45 6.61 20.01 1.33
N GLU A 46 7.25 21.14 1.67
CA GLU A 46 6.91 21.95 2.84
C GLU A 46 5.44 22.39 2.86
N ILE A 47 4.88 22.71 1.69
CA ILE A 47 3.47 23.13 1.56
C ILE A 47 2.53 21.94 1.72
N ARG A 48 2.92 20.76 1.22
CA ARG A 48 2.05 19.58 1.08
C ARG A 48 2.11 18.62 2.27
N ARG A 49 3.26 18.54 2.96
CA ARG A 49 3.55 17.51 3.96
C ARG A 49 2.50 17.39 5.07
N GLY A 50 1.99 18.51 5.58
CA GLY A 50 0.95 18.50 6.61
C GLY A 50 -0.36 17.85 6.13
N ASN A 51 -0.76 18.11 4.90
CA ASN A 51 -1.98 17.56 4.30
C ASN A 51 -1.82 16.07 3.94
N ILE A 52 -0.61 15.62 3.58
CA ILE A 52 -0.31 14.20 3.42
C ILE A 52 -0.57 13.47 4.74
N ILE A 53 -0.06 14.00 5.86
CA ILE A 53 -0.31 13.41 7.18
C ILE A 53 -1.80 13.44 7.54
N GLN A 54 -2.51 14.54 7.23
CA GLN A 54 -3.96 14.60 7.47
C GLN A 54 -4.74 13.54 6.70
N ILE A 55 -4.39 13.24 5.44
CA ILE A 55 -4.96 12.11 4.68
C ILE A 55 -4.73 10.79 5.43
N LEU A 56 -3.48 10.52 5.84
CA LEU A 56 -3.13 9.27 6.51
C LEU A 56 -3.84 9.13 7.86
N ILE A 57 -3.98 10.20 8.64
CA ILE A 57 -4.75 10.21 9.89
C ILE A 57 -6.25 10.01 9.62
N LYS A 58 -6.82 10.75 8.65
CA LYS A 58 -8.25 10.71 8.30
C LYS A 58 -8.73 9.32 7.92
N TYR A 59 -7.96 8.62 7.08
CA TYR A 59 -8.33 7.30 6.56
C TYR A 59 -7.80 6.15 7.42
N SER A 60 -6.87 6.41 8.35
CA SER A 60 -6.29 5.47 9.31
C SER A 60 -5.95 4.10 8.67
N PRO A 61 -5.15 4.07 7.57
CA PRO A 61 -4.84 2.84 6.87
C PRO A 61 -3.93 1.97 7.73
N SER A 62 -4.22 0.68 7.80
CA SER A 62 -3.40 -0.25 8.56
C SER A 62 -2.08 -0.63 7.85
N ILE A 63 -2.02 -0.43 6.53
CA ILE A 63 -0.81 -0.55 5.69
C ILE A 63 -0.77 0.62 4.70
N ILE A 64 0.40 1.24 4.53
CA ILE A 64 0.63 2.34 3.60
C ILE A 64 1.85 2.02 2.75
N GLY A 65 1.71 2.00 1.42
CA GLY A 65 2.85 2.01 0.50
C GLY A 65 3.11 3.43 0.02
N VAL A 66 4.31 3.92 0.26
CA VAL A 66 4.75 5.25 -0.20
C VAL A 66 5.75 5.09 -1.31
N GLN A 67 5.63 5.89 -2.38
CA GLN A 67 6.58 5.98 -3.47
C GLN A 67 7.14 7.41 -3.55
N GLU A 68 8.32 7.57 -4.14
CA GLU A 68 9.09 8.82 -4.29
C GLU A 68 9.56 9.47 -2.98
N GLY A 69 9.29 8.90 -1.83
CA GLY A 69 9.74 9.49 -0.55
C GLY A 69 11.26 9.52 -0.45
N LEU A 70 11.86 10.70 -0.31
CA LEU A 70 13.25 10.85 0.13
C LEU A 70 13.34 10.62 1.65
N LEU A 71 14.55 10.41 2.18
CA LEU A 71 14.75 10.13 3.61
C LEU A 71 14.05 11.14 4.53
N ASN A 72 14.17 12.44 4.27
CA ASN A 72 13.53 13.50 5.05
C ASN A 72 12.00 13.39 5.04
N GLN A 73 11.42 12.99 3.92
CA GLN A 73 9.97 12.79 3.78
C GLN A 73 9.51 11.53 4.52
N VAL A 74 10.26 10.43 4.37
CA VAL A 74 9.97 9.16 5.06
C VAL A 74 10.04 9.37 6.58
N GLN A 75 11.09 10.03 7.08
CA GLN A 75 11.23 10.34 8.50
C GLN A 75 10.14 11.30 9.00
N TYR A 76 9.71 12.28 8.19
CA TYR A 76 8.62 13.17 8.57
C TYR A 76 7.30 12.40 8.75
N ILE A 77 6.99 11.46 7.87
CA ILE A 77 5.79 10.61 7.99
C ILE A 77 5.91 9.73 9.24
N ASP A 78 7.06 9.08 9.43
CA ASP A 78 7.32 8.21 10.58
C ASP A 78 7.13 8.94 11.93
N ASN A 79 7.74 10.11 12.07
CA ASN A 79 7.62 10.95 13.26
C ASN A 79 6.19 11.49 13.50
N SER A 80 5.35 11.54 12.45
CA SER A 80 3.98 12.06 12.52
C SER A 80 2.93 10.99 12.84
N LEU A 81 3.24 9.72 12.62
CA LEU A 81 2.31 8.59 12.78
C LEU A 81 2.69 7.72 13.99
N ILE A 82 2.22 8.09 15.18
CA ILE A 82 2.66 7.57 16.50
C ILE A 82 2.67 6.04 16.62
N ASN A 83 1.74 5.33 16.00
CA ASN A 83 1.61 3.88 16.13
C ASN A 83 2.06 3.13 14.89
N TYR A 84 2.84 3.78 14.03
CA TYR A 84 3.36 3.16 12.83
C TYR A 84 4.87 2.95 12.93
N ASP A 85 5.34 2.01 12.16
CA ASP A 85 6.73 1.76 11.86
C ASP A 85 6.83 1.49 10.35
N TYR A 86 8.02 1.55 9.77
CA TYR A 86 8.17 1.33 8.34
C TYR A 86 9.35 0.43 7.98
N VAL A 87 9.30 -0.12 6.78
CA VAL A 87 10.40 -0.82 6.13
C VAL A 87 10.63 -0.27 4.74
N GLY A 88 11.86 -0.30 4.30
CA GLY A 88 12.31 0.19 3.01
C GLY A 88 13.70 0.78 3.12
N VAL A 89 14.31 0.98 1.96
CA VAL A 89 15.64 1.60 1.82
C VAL A 89 15.64 2.54 0.62
N GLY A 90 16.56 3.49 0.60
CA GLY A 90 16.80 4.34 -0.56
C GLY A 90 17.38 3.54 -1.72
N ARG A 91 16.90 3.80 -2.93
CA ARG A 91 17.22 3.01 -4.12
C ARG A 91 18.66 3.15 -4.59
N ASP A 92 19.34 4.28 -4.26
CA ASP A 92 20.66 4.61 -4.80
C ASP A 92 21.80 3.90 -4.05
N ASP A 93 21.63 3.63 -2.75
CA ASP A 93 22.67 3.01 -1.92
C ASP A 93 22.19 1.82 -1.09
N GLY A 94 20.92 1.47 -1.19
CA GLY A 94 20.34 0.40 -0.39
C GLY A 94 20.26 0.74 1.10
N LYS A 95 20.31 2.02 1.47
CA LYS A 95 20.23 2.55 2.83
C LYS A 95 19.36 3.80 2.90
N GLU A 96 19.93 4.97 2.68
CA GLU A 96 19.29 6.26 2.93
C GLU A 96 19.19 7.15 1.70
N LYS A 97 19.94 6.88 0.62
CA LYS A 97 20.00 7.72 -0.57
C LYS A 97 19.01 7.30 -1.64
N GLY A 98 18.45 8.32 -2.30
CA GLY A 98 17.45 8.16 -3.35
C GLY A 98 16.04 7.95 -2.80
N GLU A 99 15.12 7.68 -3.71
CA GLU A 99 13.71 7.48 -3.38
C GLU A 99 13.48 6.11 -2.75
N PHE A 100 12.59 6.09 -1.75
CA PHE A 100 12.10 4.88 -1.09
C PHE A 100 10.80 4.38 -1.76
N CYS A 101 10.63 3.07 -1.71
CA CYS A 101 9.33 2.42 -1.80
C CYS A 101 8.99 1.89 -0.39
N ALA A 102 8.69 2.80 0.54
CA ALA A 102 8.48 2.46 1.95
C ALA A 102 7.12 1.78 2.18
N ILE A 103 7.07 0.86 3.14
CA ILE A 103 5.82 0.24 3.63
C ILE A 103 5.69 0.59 5.10
N TYR A 104 4.72 1.46 5.44
CA TYR A 104 4.32 1.72 6.82
C TYR A 104 3.22 0.76 7.25
N PHE A 105 3.22 0.42 8.52
CA PHE A 105 2.23 -0.49 9.10
C PHE A 105 1.88 -0.11 10.54
N ASP A 106 0.61 -0.26 10.88
CA ASP A 106 0.12 -0.07 12.24
C ASP A 106 0.67 -1.16 13.16
N THR A 107 1.59 -0.80 14.06
CA THR A 107 2.26 -1.71 15.01
C THR A 107 1.33 -2.25 16.08
N THR A 108 0.21 -1.59 16.33
CA THR A 108 -0.82 -2.10 17.24
C THR A 108 -1.57 -3.27 16.63
N ARG A 109 -1.63 -3.31 15.28
CA ARG A 109 -2.35 -4.32 14.53
C ARG A 109 -1.46 -5.42 13.97
N TYR A 110 -0.27 -5.08 13.49
CA TYR A 110 0.60 -6.02 12.80
C TYR A 110 1.96 -6.22 13.48
N VAL A 111 2.54 -7.38 13.25
CA VAL A 111 3.96 -7.68 13.50
C VAL A 111 4.62 -7.92 12.17
N LEU A 112 5.72 -7.24 11.92
CA LEU A 112 6.60 -7.53 10.80
C LEU A 112 7.42 -8.78 11.11
N MET A 113 7.29 -9.81 10.27
CA MET A 113 7.99 -11.08 10.44
C MET A 113 9.25 -11.16 9.61
N LYS A 114 9.22 -10.60 8.40
CA LYS A 114 10.33 -10.57 7.43
C LYS A 114 10.19 -9.36 6.54
N ASN A 115 11.29 -8.78 6.09
CA ASN A 115 11.31 -7.76 5.05
C ASN A 115 12.60 -7.83 4.23
N SER A 116 12.56 -7.26 3.05
CA SER A 116 13.73 -6.94 2.24
C SER A 116 13.32 -6.02 1.08
N THR A 117 14.33 -5.50 0.39
CA THR A 117 14.17 -4.74 -0.85
C THR A 117 15.04 -5.38 -1.93
N PHE A 118 14.58 -5.37 -3.18
CA PHE A 118 15.35 -5.81 -4.33
C PHE A 118 15.20 -4.81 -5.48
N TRP A 119 16.22 -4.76 -6.35
CA TRP A 119 16.25 -3.87 -7.51
C TRP A 119 15.52 -4.50 -8.69
N LEU A 120 14.81 -3.67 -9.43
CA LEU A 120 14.12 -4.08 -10.66
C LEU A 120 15.10 -4.08 -11.83
N SER A 121 15.94 -5.10 -11.87
CA SER A 121 17.03 -5.24 -12.84
C SER A 121 17.36 -6.72 -13.08
N GLU A 122 18.31 -6.98 -13.97
CA GLU A 122 18.88 -8.30 -14.22
C GLU A 122 19.67 -8.83 -13.02
N THR A 123 20.12 -7.95 -12.13
CA THR A 123 20.84 -8.27 -10.89
C THR A 123 20.10 -7.79 -9.65
N PRO A 124 18.95 -8.37 -9.32
CA PRO A 124 18.00 -7.78 -8.36
C PRO A 124 18.50 -7.79 -6.91
N ASP A 125 19.53 -8.51 -6.59
CA ASP A 125 20.10 -8.59 -5.24
C ASP A 125 21.26 -7.59 -5.04
N THR A 126 21.54 -6.72 -6.05
CA THR A 126 22.55 -5.66 -6.02
C THR A 126 21.95 -4.36 -6.55
N ILE A 127 22.49 -3.22 -6.12
CA ILE A 127 22.13 -1.90 -6.61
C ILE A 127 22.44 -1.83 -8.11
N SER A 128 21.44 -1.61 -8.91
CA SER A 128 21.59 -1.60 -10.37
C SER A 128 20.39 -0.97 -11.07
N VAL A 129 20.67 -0.37 -12.23
CA VAL A 129 19.65 0.06 -13.21
C VAL A 129 19.31 -1.13 -14.10
N GLY A 130 18.04 -1.42 -14.30
CA GLY A 130 17.58 -2.58 -15.08
C GLY A 130 17.20 -2.22 -16.51
N TRP A 131 17.61 -3.06 -17.46
CA TRP A 131 17.24 -2.99 -18.89
C TRP A 131 17.43 -1.59 -19.48
N ASP A 132 16.33 -0.93 -19.93
CA ASP A 132 16.30 0.42 -20.48
C ASP A 132 15.77 1.46 -19.48
N ALA A 133 15.79 1.16 -18.16
CA ALA A 133 15.37 2.10 -17.14
C ALA A 133 16.29 3.34 -17.11
N ALA A 134 15.71 4.50 -16.81
CA ALA A 134 16.47 5.73 -16.64
C ALA A 134 17.18 5.79 -15.29
N LEU A 135 16.63 5.11 -14.27
CA LEU A 135 17.09 5.18 -12.88
C LEU A 135 16.94 3.80 -12.22
N GLU A 136 17.62 3.64 -11.09
CA GLU A 136 17.39 2.50 -10.20
C GLU A 136 15.91 2.45 -9.78
N ARG A 137 15.32 1.26 -9.85
CA ARG A 137 13.96 1.00 -9.39
C ARG A 137 13.96 -0.18 -8.43
N ILE A 138 13.14 -0.09 -7.41
CA ILE A 138 13.11 -1.07 -6.32
C ILE A 138 11.70 -1.58 -6.04
N CYS A 139 11.66 -2.74 -5.42
CA CYS A 139 10.47 -3.28 -4.79
C CYS A 139 10.81 -3.70 -3.36
N THR A 140 10.20 -3.03 -2.39
CA THR A 140 10.25 -3.39 -0.97
C THR A 140 9.13 -4.36 -0.66
N TYR A 141 9.39 -5.36 0.20
CA TYR A 141 8.36 -6.28 0.65
C TYR A 141 8.47 -6.62 2.12
N GLY A 142 7.33 -6.98 2.72
CA GLY A 142 7.23 -7.47 4.08
C GLY A 142 6.23 -8.60 4.25
N LEU A 143 6.54 -9.53 5.15
CA LEU A 143 5.59 -10.51 5.68
C LEU A 143 5.03 -9.98 6.99
N PHE A 144 3.74 -9.76 7.03
CA PHE A 144 3.03 -9.23 8.19
C PHE A 144 2.13 -10.28 8.81
N LYS A 145 2.08 -10.27 10.14
CA LYS A 145 1.17 -11.11 10.93
C LYS A 145 0.20 -10.24 11.70
N ASP A 146 -1.07 -10.46 11.50
CA ASP A 146 -2.14 -9.82 12.25
C ASP A 146 -2.12 -10.30 13.72
N ARG A 147 -2.01 -9.38 14.66
CA ARG A 147 -1.93 -9.67 16.10
C ARG A 147 -3.19 -10.33 16.65
N ILE A 148 -4.36 -10.03 16.05
CA ILE A 148 -5.66 -10.53 16.51
C ILE A 148 -5.98 -11.86 15.84
N THR A 149 -6.01 -11.90 14.51
CA THR A 149 -6.41 -13.10 13.75
C THR A 149 -5.30 -14.13 13.59
N LYS A 150 -4.05 -13.74 13.87
CA LYS A 150 -2.81 -14.52 13.67
C LYS A 150 -2.53 -14.88 12.20
N LYS A 151 -3.34 -14.40 11.26
CA LYS A 151 -3.14 -14.60 9.82
C LYS A 151 -1.93 -13.82 9.32
N GLU A 152 -1.25 -14.42 8.35
CA GLU A 152 -0.06 -13.83 7.72
C GLU A 152 -0.37 -13.46 6.26
N PHE A 153 0.26 -12.39 5.75
CA PHE A 153 0.12 -11.94 4.37
C PHE A 153 1.36 -11.16 3.94
N TRP A 154 1.63 -11.18 2.64
CA TRP A 154 2.73 -10.46 2.03
C TRP A 154 2.27 -9.12 1.48
N VAL A 155 3.08 -8.10 1.67
CA VAL A 155 2.92 -6.78 1.04
C VAL A 155 4.16 -6.47 0.24
N PHE A 156 3.96 -5.98 -0.99
CA PHE A 156 4.99 -5.50 -1.90
C PHE A 156 4.66 -4.07 -2.29
N ASN A 157 5.64 -3.18 -2.27
CA ASN A 157 5.50 -1.80 -2.71
C ASN A 157 6.60 -1.46 -3.71
N THR A 158 6.25 -0.84 -4.83
CA THR A 158 7.17 -0.60 -5.94
C THR A 158 6.88 0.71 -6.66
N HIS A 159 7.89 1.23 -7.38
CA HIS A 159 7.76 2.33 -8.32
C HIS A 159 8.51 1.97 -9.61
N PHE A 160 7.77 1.77 -10.70
CA PHE A 160 8.34 1.39 -11.99
C PHE A 160 9.00 2.57 -12.70
N ASP A 161 9.87 2.27 -13.64
CA ASP A 161 10.55 3.31 -14.40
C ASP A 161 9.59 4.11 -15.29
N HIS A 162 9.77 5.42 -15.31
CA HIS A 162 8.91 6.34 -16.07
C HIS A 162 9.26 6.40 -17.56
N MET A 163 10.49 6.03 -17.95
CA MET A 163 10.97 6.06 -19.33
C MET A 163 11.04 4.67 -19.97
N GLY A 164 11.71 3.73 -19.31
CA GLY A 164 12.03 2.41 -19.85
C GLY A 164 10.79 1.53 -20.08
N ILE A 165 10.45 1.28 -21.33
CA ILE A 165 9.30 0.42 -21.69
C ILE A 165 9.62 -1.04 -21.37
N ILE A 166 10.81 -1.51 -21.74
CA ILE A 166 11.27 -2.87 -21.47
C ILE A 166 11.44 -3.08 -19.96
N ALA A 167 11.98 -2.08 -19.27
CA ALA A 167 12.15 -2.12 -17.82
C ALA A 167 10.82 -2.32 -17.10
N ARG A 168 9.75 -1.60 -17.45
CA ARG A 168 8.42 -1.81 -16.86
C ARG A 168 7.88 -3.22 -17.10
N GLU A 169 7.98 -3.72 -18.31
CA GLU A 169 7.51 -5.07 -18.65
C GLU A 169 8.29 -6.15 -17.90
N LYS A 170 9.61 -6.06 -17.92
CA LYS A 170 10.48 -7.02 -17.22
C LYS A 170 10.35 -6.97 -15.70
N SER A 171 10.12 -5.77 -15.14
CA SER A 171 9.88 -5.58 -13.72
C SER A 171 8.64 -6.33 -13.23
N SER A 172 7.57 -6.35 -14.01
CA SER A 172 6.36 -7.14 -13.69
C SER A 172 6.66 -8.62 -13.55
N GLY A 173 7.32 -9.21 -14.56
CA GLY A 173 7.71 -10.63 -14.52
C GLY A 173 8.68 -10.95 -13.38
N LEU A 174 9.63 -10.04 -13.09
CA LEU A 174 10.56 -10.20 -11.97
C LEU A 174 9.85 -10.22 -10.62
N ILE A 175 8.92 -9.27 -10.38
CA ILE A 175 8.13 -9.22 -9.13
C ILE A 175 7.32 -10.50 -8.97
N LEU A 176 6.61 -10.96 -9.99
CA LEU A 176 5.83 -12.21 -9.94
C LEU A 176 6.73 -13.42 -9.63
N LYS A 177 7.90 -13.49 -10.24
CA LYS A 177 8.91 -14.50 -9.93
C LYS A 177 9.36 -14.47 -8.46
N ARG A 178 9.62 -13.27 -7.91
CA ARG A 178 10.01 -13.08 -6.51
C ARG A 178 8.87 -13.47 -5.57
N ILE A 179 7.65 -13.04 -5.84
CA ILE A 179 6.46 -13.45 -5.08
C ILE A 179 6.37 -14.97 -5.03
N LYS A 180 6.44 -15.65 -6.17
CA LYS A 180 6.36 -17.13 -6.24
C LYS A 180 7.50 -17.81 -5.47
N LYS A 181 8.72 -17.25 -5.53
CA LYS A 181 9.90 -17.81 -4.84
C LYS A 181 9.78 -17.73 -3.32
N ILE A 182 9.27 -16.61 -2.78
CA ILE A 182 9.23 -16.37 -1.32
C ILE A 182 7.92 -16.81 -0.67
N ASN A 183 6.79 -16.74 -1.38
CA ASN A 183 5.47 -17.10 -0.90
C ASN A 183 5.12 -18.58 -1.19
N ARG A 184 5.95 -19.50 -0.69
CA ARG A 184 5.74 -20.95 -0.90
C ARG A 184 4.48 -21.51 -0.23
N GLN A 185 3.94 -20.79 0.76
CA GLN A 185 2.74 -21.20 1.50
C GLN A 185 1.46 -20.66 0.87
N SER A 186 1.55 -19.98 -0.28
CA SER A 186 0.39 -19.36 -0.95
C SER A 186 -0.43 -18.42 -0.05
N LEU A 187 0.23 -17.72 0.86
CA LEU A 187 -0.38 -16.70 1.71
C LEU A 187 -0.99 -15.58 0.85
N PRO A 188 -1.96 -14.82 1.38
CA PRO A 188 -2.48 -13.64 0.71
C PRO A 188 -1.37 -12.66 0.34
N VAL A 189 -1.53 -11.96 -0.79
CA VAL A 189 -0.57 -10.99 -1.32
C VAL A 189 -1.26 -9.68 -1.64
N ILE A 190 -0.61 -8.58 -1.29
CA ILE A 190 -0.89 -7.23 -1.75
C ILE A 190 0.35 -6.75 -2.50
N LEU A 191 0.20 -6.38 -3.76
CA LEU A 191 1.22 -5.67 -4.55
C LEU A 191 0.67 -4.30 -4.90
N MET A 192 1.34 -3.25 -4.48
CA MET A 192 0.91 -1.87 -4.68
C MET A 192 2.04 -0.98 -5.17
N GLY A 193 1.69 0.18 -5.71
CA GLY A 193 2.68 1.16 -6.14
C GLY A 193 2.25 1.98 -7.33
N ASP A 194 3.20 2.79 -7.81
CA ASP A 194 3.18 3.48 -9.09
C ASP A 194 3.85 2.59 -10.15
N PHE A 195 3.06 2.11 -11.09
CA PHE A 195 3.54 1.22 -12.15
C PHE A 195 3.92 1.98 -13.44
N ASN A 196 3.75 3.30 -13.46
CA ASN A 196 4.00 4.12 -14.65
C ASN A 196 3.39 3.52 -15.94
N SER A 197 2.29 2.81 -15.79
CA SER A 197 1.67 1.98 -16.83
C SER A 197 0.16 2.07 -16.77
N ILE A 198 -0.47 2.37 -17.91
CA ILE A 198 -1.95 2.45 -17.99
C ILE A 198 -2.58 1.04 -18.02
N PRO A 199 -3.89 0.92 -17.72
CA PRO A 199 -4.62 -0.34 -17.83
C PRO A 199 -4.43 -1.00 -19.20
N ASN A 200 -4.36 -2.33 -19.21
CA ASN A 200 -4.16 -3.15 -20.43
C ASN A 200 -2.79 -3.02 -21.12
N SER A 201 -1.86 -2.23 -20.60
CA SER A 201 -0.47 -2.22 -21.05
C SER A 201 0.23 -3.56 -20.72
N PRO A 202 1.33 -3.92 -21.41
CA PRO A 202 2.03 -5.19 -21.17
C PRO A 202 2.40 -5.43 -19.70
N PRO A 203 2.96 -4.45 -18.93
CA PRO A 203 3.29 -4.66 -17.53
C PRO A 203 2.06 -5.03 -16.68
N VAL A 204 0.93 -4.34 -16.89
CA VAL A 204 -0.31 -4.60 -16.14
C VAL A 204 -0.92 -5.95 -16.54
N LYS A 205 -0.91 -6.28 -17.84
CA LYS A 205 -1.36 -7.60 -18.32
C LYS A 205 -0.56 -8.75 -17.72
N GLU A 206 0.75 -8.61 -17.60
CA GLU A 206 1.60 -9.62 -16.95
C GLU A 206 1.21 -9.82 -15.48
N ILE A 207 1.03 -8.74 -14.71
CA ILE A 207 0.66 -8.83 -13.29
C ILE A 207 -0.68 -9.53 -13.11
N VAL A 208 -1.68 -9.23 -13.93
CA VAL A 208 -3.02 -9.83 -13.78
C VAL A 208 -3.11 -11.30 -14.20
N THR A 209 -2.04 -11.89 -14.71
CA THR A 209 -1.96 -13.36 -14.90
C THR A 209 -1.92 -14.12 -13.56
N GLU A 210 -1.43 -13.48 -12.49
CA GLU A 210 -1.22 -14.12 -11.18
C GLU A 210 -1.93 -13.42 -10.03
N LEU A 211 -2.19 -12.10 -10.15
CA LEU A 211 -2.84 -11.25 -9.15
C LEU A 211 -4.09 -10.61 -9.76
N SER A 212 -5.04 -10.22 -8.94
CA SER A 212 -6.22 -9.49 -9.40
C SER A 212 -6.06 -7.99 -9.19
N ASP A 213 -6.39 -7.17 -10.18
CA ASP A 213 -6.54 -5.71 -9.99
C ASP A 213 -7.69 -5.47 -9.01
N ALA A 214 -7.39 -4.84 -7.88
CA ALA A 214 -8.34 -4.62 -6.80
C ALA A 214 -9.56 -3.80 -7.25
N LEU A 215 -9.39 -2.90 -8.24
CA LEU A 215 -10.50 -2.16 -8.84
C LEU A 215 -11.50 -3.10 -9.52
N GLN A 216 -11.00 -4.09 -10.27
CA GLN A 216 -11.84 -4.99 -11.06
C GLN A 216 -12.63 -5.99 -10.21
N ILE A 217 -12.08 -6.35 -9.02
CA ILE A 217 -12.70 -7.32 -8.11
C ILE A 217 -13.40 -6.68 -6.91
N SER A 218 -13.40 -5.35 -6.84
CA SER A 218 -14.06 -4.61 -5.76
C SER A 218 -15.57 -4.85 -5.76
N LEU A 219 -16.14 -5.09 -4.58
CA LEU A 219 -17.59 -5.24 -4.43
C LEU A 219 -18.36 -3.93 -4.65
N GLN A 220 -17.70 -2.80 -4.44
CA GLN A 220 -18.27 -1.48 -4.68
C GLN A 220 -17.64 -0.86 -5.94
N LYS A 221 -18.41 -0.02 -6.61
CA LYS A 221 -17.89 0.78 -7.74
C LYS A 221 -16.77 1.70 -7.27
N LEU A 222 -15.90 2.08 -8.19
CA LEU A 222 -14.86 3.09 -7.94
C LEU A 222 -15.51 4.35 -7.33
N HIS A 223 -14.91 4.82 -6.24
CA HIS A 223 -15.18 6.14 -5.69
C HIS A 223 -14.02 7.08 -6.03
N GLY A 224 -14.33 8.29 -6.50
CA GLY A 224 -13.34 9.27 -6.94
C GLY A 224 -13.11 9.31 -8.46
N PRO A 225 -12.09 10.04 -8.94
CA PRO A 225 -11.75 10.17 -10.36
C PRO A 225 -11.39 8.85 -11.03
N GLY A 226 -11.46 8.80 -12.37
CA GLY A 226 -11.10 7.60 -13.13
C GLY A 226 -9.61 7.27 -13.16
N GLY A 227 -8.77 8.29 -13.05
CA GLY A 227 -7.30 8.17 -13.02
C GLY A 227 -6.70 8.46 -11.65
N THR A 228 -5.37 8.36 -11.58
CA THR A 228 -4.58 8.62 -10.36
C THR A 228 -3.52 9.70 -10.54
N PHE A 229 -3.05 9.94 -11.76
CA PHE A 229 -2.03 10.95 -12.05
C PHE A 229 -2.67 12.26 -12.52
N ASN A 230 -2.41 13.35 -11.81
CA ASN A 230 -2.91 14.68 -12.08
C ASN A 230 -1.80 15.67 -12.55
N GLY A 231 -0.52 15.38 -12.25
CA GLY A 231 0.62 16.21 -12.61
C GLY A 231 0.54 17.62 -12.02
N PHE A 232 -0.12 17.82 -10.88
CA PHE A 232 -0.44 19.13 -10.29
C PHE A 232 -1.26 20.06 -11.21
N ASN A 233 -2.03 19.48 -12.12
CA ASN A 233 -2.93 20.26 -13.00
C ASN A 233 -4.35 20.21 -12.44
N GLU A 234 -4.83 21.32 -11.94
CA GLU A 234 -6.16 21.44 -11.32
C GLU A 234 -7.29 21.55 -12.36
N ASP A 235 -6.97 21.95 -13.59
CA ASP A 235 -7.96 22.27 -14.64
C ASP A 235 -8.33 21.06 -15.51
N LEU A 236 -7.53 19.99 -15.48
CA LEU A 236 -7.75 18.82 -16.31
C LEU A 236 -8.41 17.68 -15.52
N PRO A 237 -9.28 16.88 -16.19
CA PRO A 237 -9.80 15.66 -15.58
C PRO A 237 -8.69 14.65 -15.35
N ILE A 238 -8.75 13.96 -14.21
CA ILE A 238 -7.78 12.93 -13.82
C ILE A 238 -8.21 11.60 -14.44
N GLU A 239 -7.64 11.26 -15.59
CA GLU A 239 -8.04 10.06 -16.36
C GLU A 239 -6.95 9.00 -16.42
N LYS A 240 -5.67 9.39 -16.28
CA LYS A 240 -4.54 8.48 -16.38
C LYS A 240 -4.36 7.71 -15.08
N ARG A 241 -4.75 6.42 -15.06
CA ARG A 241 -4.51 5.52 -13.94
C ARG A 241 -3.17 4.81 -14.13
N ILE A 242 -2.22 5.06 -13.25
CA ILE A 242 -0.89 4.43 -13.25
C ILE A 242 -0.50 3.87 -11.88
N ASP A 243 -1.28 4.19 -10.84
CA ASP A 243 -1.14 3.64 -9.50
C ASP A 243 -2.15 2.52 -9.30
N TYR A 244 -1.72 1.43 -8.67
CA TYR A 244 -2.55 0.23 -8.50
C TYR A 244 -2.34 -0.40 -7.15
N ILE A 245 -3.37 -1.18 -6.75
CA ILE A 245 -3.26 -2.22 -5.74
C ILE A 245 -3.77 -3.50 -6.38
N PHE A 246 -2.88 -4.50 -6.50
CA PHE A 246 -3.22 -5.85 -6.92
C PHE A 246 -3.27 -6.77 -5.71
N THR A 247 -4.14 -7.76 -5.73
CA THR A 247 -4.31 -8.69 -4.60
C THR A 247 -4.39 -10.14 -5.05
N LYS A 248 -4.02 -11.06 -4.15
CA LYS A 248 -4.24 -12.49 -4.29
C LYS A 248 -4.79 -13.05 -2.99
N ASN A 249 -5.83 -13.89 -3.06
CA ASN A 249 -6.46 -14.53 -1.90
C ASN A 249 -7.02 -13.53 -0.85
N LEU A 250 -7.50 -12.37 -1.31
CA LEU A 250 -8.12 -11.34 -0.47
C LEU A 250 -9.46 -10.91 -1.06
N LYS A 251 -10.41 -10.59 -0.19
CA LYS A 251 -11.71 -10.03 -0.59
C LYS A 251 -11.61 -8.51 -0.52
N VAL A 252 -11.77 -7.83 -1.67
CA VAL A 252 -11.77 -6.37 -1.77
C VAL A 252 -13.21 -5.88 -1.63
N LEU A 253 -13.46 -5.06 -0.61
CA LEU A 253 -14.79 -4.54 -0.30
C LEU A 253 -15.09 -3.23 -1.02
N SER A 254 -14.09 -2.34 -1.11
CA SER A 254 -14.20 -1.05 -1.81
C SER A 254 -12.87 -0.64 -2.40
N TYR A 255 -12.93 0.23 -3.41
CA TYR A 255 -11.80 0.83 -4.08
C TYR A 255 -12.04 2.32 -4.28
N THR A 256 -11.06 3.17 -3.94
CA THR A 256 -11.19 4.62 -3.96
C THR A 256 -9.91 5.25 -4.51
N HIS A 257 -10.04 6.20 -5.42
CA HIS A 257 -9.02 7.21 -5.68
C HIS A 257 -9.32 8.41 -4.79
N VAL A 258 -8.51 8.65 -3.77
CA VAL A 258 -8.73 9.71 -2.78
C VAL A 258 -8.39 11.05 -3.40
N ASN A 259 -9.38 11.94 -3.54
CA ASN A 259 -9.22 13.25 -4.17
C ASN A 259 -9.39 14.39 -3.16
N ASP A 260 -8.78 14.23 -1.98
CA ASP A 260 -8.66 15.32 -1.01
C ASP A 260 -7.74 16.40 -1.56
N ARG A 261 -8.02 17.66 -1.23
CA ARG A 261 -7.33 18.84 -1.76
C ARG A 261 -6.80 19.72 -0.63
N LEU A 262 -5.84 20.58 -0.96
CA LEU A 262 -5.46 21.72 -0.11
C LEU A 262 -6.64 22.70 0.03
N GLU A 263 -6.59 23.58 1.03
CA GLU A 263 -7.63 24.60 1.26
C GLU A 263 -7.86 25.50 0.03
N ASN A 264 -6.81 25.75 -0.75
CA ASN A 264 -6.87 26.52 -1.99
C ASN A 264 -7.28 25.70 -3.21
N ASN A 265 -7.83 24.48 -3.00
CA ASN A 265 -8.26 23.50 -4.01
C ASN A 265 -7.14 22.90 -4.87
N ARG A 266 -5.86 23.06 -4.52
CA ARG A 266 -4.74 22.43 -5.22
C ARG A 266 -4.59 20.95 -4.82
N HIS A 267 -3.91 20.19 -5.67
CA HIS A 267 -3.56 18.82 -5.38
C HIS A 267 -2.51 18.70 -4.26
N ILE A 268 -2.66 17.70 -3.40
CA ILE A 268 -1.72 17.41 -2.30
C ILE A 268 -0.47 16.67 -2.80
N SER A 269 -0.61 15.89 -3.87
CA SER A 269 0.47 15.29 -4.65
C SER A 269 0.08 15.28 -6.11
N ASP A 270 1.04 15.13 -7.02
CA ASP A 270 0.77 14.93 -8.45
C ASP A 270 0.13 13.59 -8.77
N HIS A 271 0.00 12.73 -7.75
CA HIS A 271 -0.78 11.50 -7.76
C HIS A 271 -1.88 11.52 -6.70
N LEU A 272 -2.97 10.79 -6.95
CA LEU A 272 -4.00 10.51 -5.94
C LEU A 272 -3.67 9.21 -5.19
N PRO A 273 -3.88 9.17 -3.86
CA PRO A 273 -3.80 7.92 -3.12
C PRO A 273 -4.82 6.91 -3.64
N VAL A 274 -4.38 5.68 -3.87
CA VAL A 274 -5.25 4.54 -4.12
C VAL A 274 -5.54 3.86 -2.79
N MET A 275 -6.81 3.75 -2.43
CA MET A 275 -7.25 3.15 -1.17
C MET A 275 -8.18 1.97 -1.43
N ILE A 276 -7.95 0.87 -0.73
CA ILE A 276 -8.86 -0.27 -0.69
C ILE A 276 -9.25 -0.62 0.75
N LYS A 277 -10.45 -1.18 0.89
CA LYS A 277 -10.84 -1.89 2.12
C LYS A 277 -10.91 -3.38 1.81
N ILE A 278 -10.30 -4.18 2.65
CA ILE A 278 -10.23 -5.65 2.53
C ILE A 278 -10.78 -6.35 3.76
N LYS A 279 -11.07 -7.67 3.60
CA LYS A 279 -11.56 -8.55 4.66
C LYS A 279 -10.83 -9.90 4.62
#